data_65dbff3f753b4da5e182a76992c72c83
#
_entry.id   65dbff3f753b4da5e182a76992c72c83
#
_cell.length_a   1.000
_cell.length_b   1.000
_cell.length_c   1.000
_cell.angle_alpha   90.00
_cell.angle_beta   90.00
_cell.angle_gamma   90.00
#
_symmetry.space_group_name_H-M   'P 1'
#
loop_
_entity.id
_entity.type
_entity.pdbx_description
1 polymer ?
#
loop_
_entity_poly.entity_id
_entity_poly.type
_entity_poly.pdbx_seq_one_letter_code
_entity_poly.pdbx_strand_id
1 'polypeptide(L)'
;MTKSFLDGEIDCISYWLDFPYEIEKRYRKMVREDRDYAELIFDYLVEEGTNKYDDLTDAQFKKLIRKQYKYIKDVASEGFL
;
A
#
# COMPACT_ATOMS: atom_id res chain seq x y z
N MET A 1 -1.41 7.13 4.92
CA MET A 1 -2.72 6.59 4.53
C MET A 1 -2.90 5.12 4.86
N THR A 2 -1.96 4.26 4.50
CA THR A 2 -2.06 2.82 4.82
C THR A 2 -2.16 2.56 6.32
N LYS A 3 -1.33 3.20 7.12
CA LYS A 3 -1.38 3.05 8.57
C LYS A 3 -2.73 3.48 9.14
N SER A 4 -3.26 4.61 8.68
CA SER A 4 -4.57 5.10 9.12
C SER A 4 -5.68 4.12 8.75
N PHE A 5 -5.58 3.49 7.59
CA PHE A 5 -6.51 2.44 7.20
C PHE A 5 -6.42 1.22 8.13
N LEU A 6 -5.21 0.78 8.44
CA LEU A 6 -5.01 -0.38 9.32
C LEU A 6 -5.43 -0.09 10.77
N ASP A 7 -5.32 1.16 11.21
CA ASP A 7 -5.76 1.60 12.53
C ASP A 7 -7.27 1.83 12.63
N GLY A 8 -8.00 1.71 11.51
CA GLY A 8 -9.44 1.86 11.49
C GLY A 8 -9.94 3.29 11.28
N GLU A 9 -9.06 4.23 10.98
CA GLU A 9 -9.42 5.63 10.74
C GLU A 9 -10.00 5.87 9.35
N ILE A 10 -9.69 4.99 8.39
CA ILE A 10 -10.16 5.05 7.01
C ILE A 10 -10.81 3.72 6.68
N ASP A 11 -11.99 3.74 6.07
CA ASP A 11 -12.68 2.50 5.69
C ASP A 11 -12.08 1.90 4.40
N CYS A 12 -12.51 0.66 4.09
CA CYS A 12 -11.97 -0.07 2.94
C CYS A 12 -12.27 0.62 1.62
N ILE A 13 -13.47 1.17 1.45
CA ILE A 13 -13.88 1.80 0.21
C ILE A 13 -13.06 3.07 -0.03
N SER A 14 -12.91 3.91 1.00
CA SER A 14 -12.11 5.13 0.91
C SER A 14 -10.65 4.82 0.59
N TYR A 15 -10.08 3.82 1.26
CA TYR A 15 -8.71 3.41 1.00
C TYR A 15 -8.55 2.89 -0.43
N TRP A 16 -9.47 2.05 -0.88
CA TRP A 16 -9.45 1.48 -2.22
C TRP A 16 -9.54 2.56 -3.32
N LEU A 17 -10.35 3.57 -3.11
CA LEU A 17 -10.54 4.65 -4.09
C LEU A 17 -9.38 5.65 -4.06
N ASP A 18 -8.93 6.03 -2.88
CA ASP A 18 -8.00 7.15 -2.72
C ASP A 18 -6.53 6.75 -2.77
N PHE A 19 -6.18 5.58 -2.25
CA PHE A 19 -4.78 5.20 -2.14
C PHE A 19 -4.08 5.06 -3.49
N PRO A 20 -4.63 4.34 -4.48
CA PRO A 20 -3.98 4.24 -5.79
C PRO A 20 -3.79 5.61 -6.45
N TYR A 21 -4.78 6.48 -6.33
CA TYR A 21 -4.71 7.84 -6.86
C TYR A 21 -3.59 8.64 -6.20
N GLU A 22 -3.49 8.57 -4.89
CA GLU A 22 -2.43 9.28 -4.16
C GLU A 22 -1.04 8.76 -4.52
N ILE A 23 -0.89 7.46 -4.70
CA ILE A 23 0.38 6.86 -5.10
C ILE A 23 0.75 7.30 -6.52
N GLU A 24 -0.18 7.25 -7.47
CA GLU A 24 0.09 7.70 -8.84
C GLU A 24 0.52 9.16 -8.88
N LYS A 25 -0.14 10.00 -8.10
CA LYS A 25 0.16 11.42 -8.02
C LYS A 25 1.57 11.69 -7.51
N ARG A 26 2.04 10.88 -6.57
CA ARG A 26 3.34 11.05 -5.91
C ARG A 26 4.44 10.16 -6.47
N TYR A 27 4.10 9.28 -7.40
CA TYR A 27 5.02 8.22 -7.83
C TYR A 27 6.33 8.77 -8.39
N ARG A 28 6.28 9.79 -9.23
CA ARG A 28 7.48 10.38 -9.81
C ARG A 28 8.43 10.92 -8.74
N LYS A 29 7.88 11.60 -7.75
CA LYS A 29 8.67 12.12 -6.64
C LYS A 29 9.25 10.99 -5.81
N MET A 30 8.46 9.96 -5.53
CA MET A 30 8.92 8.79 -4.77
C MET A 30 10.06 8.08 -5.50
N VAL A 31 9.95 7.91 -6.81
CA VAL A 31 10.99 7.28 -7.62
C VAL A 31 12.29 8.08 -7.58
N ARG A 32 12.21 9.41 -7.57
CA ARG A 32 13.40 10.25 -7.48
C ARG A 32 14.10 10.11 -6.12
N GLU A 33 13.32 9.97 -5.06
CA GLU A 33 13.85 9.87 -3.70
C GLU A 33 14.36 8.47 -3.39
N ASP A 34 13.59 7.44 -3.79
CA ASP A 34 13.94 6.04 -3.56
C ASP A 34 13.11 5.17 -4.52
N ARG A 35 13.71 4.83 -5.64
CA ARG A 35 13.05 4.06 -6.69
C ARG A 35 12.62 2.68 -6.21
N ASP A 36 13.48 1.98 -5.49
CA ASP A 36 13.20 0.62 -5.05
C ASP A 36 12.03 0.61 -4.07
N TYR A 37 11.99 1.56 -3.16
CA TYR A 37 10.89 1.70 -2.21
C TYR A 37 9.58 2.06 -2.92
N ALA A 38 9.64 2.98 -3.89
CA ALA A 38 8.46 3.37 -4.65
C ALA A 38 7.86 2.20 -5.43
N GLU A 39 8.70 1.41 -6.09
CA GLU A 39 8.27 0.21 -6.82
C GLU A 39 7.67 -0.82 -5.88
N LEU A 40 8.25 -1.00 -4.70
CA LEU A 40 7.78 -1.94 -3.70
C LEU A 40 6.37 -1.55 -3.21
N ILE A 41 6.16 -0.28 -2.92
CA ILE A 41 4.84 0.20 -2.49
C ILE A 41 3.81 0.01 -3.60
N PHE A 42 4.16 0.38 -4.82
CA PHE A 42 3.25 0.22 -5.94
C PHE A 42 2.90 -1.25 -6.18
N ASP A 43 3.91 -2.13 -6.23
CA ASP A 43 3.68 -3.55 -6.52
C ASP A 43 2.85 -4.23 -5.43
N TYR A 44 3.14 -4.00 -4.17
CA TYR A 44 2.52 -4.74 -3.07
C TYR A 44 1.25 -4.11 -2.52
N LEU A 45 1.13 -2.79 -2.55
CA LEU A 45 -0.05 -2.12 -2.00
C LEU A 45 -1.06 -1.71 -3.06
N VAL A 46 -0.65 -1.52 -4.30
CA VAL A 46 -1.59 -1.19 -5.39
C VAL A 46 -1.91 -2.43 -6.21
N GLU A 47 -0.93 -3.00 -6.91
CA GLU A 47 -1.19 -4.14 -7.80
C GLU A 47 -1.59 -5.41 -7.07
N GLU A 48 -0.87 -5.75 -6.00
CA GLU A 48 -1.18 -6.93 -5.17
C GLU A 48 -1.95 -6.58 -3.91
N GLY A 49 -2.52 -5.39 -3.84
CA GLY A 49 -3.29 -4.89 -2.71
C GLY A 49 -4.63 -4.35 -3.16
N THR A 50 -4.73 -3.04 -3.40
CA THR A 50 -6.02 -2.41 -3.72
C THR A 50 -6.68 -2.98 -4.98
N ASN A 51 -5.91 -3.42 -5.97
CA ASN A 51 -6.48 -4.04 -7.18
C ASN A 51 -7.14 -5.38 -6.90
N LYS A 52 -6.91 -5.99 -5.75
CA LYS A 52 -7.53 -7.25 -5.33
C LYS A 52 -8.82 -7.05 -4.55
N TYR A 53 -9.21 -5.82 -4.27
CA TYR A 53 -10.34 -5.52 -3.40
C TYR A 53 -11.65 -6.18 -3.85
N ASP A 54 -11.93 -6.19 -5.15
CA ASP A 54 -13.17 -6.74 -5.68
C ASP A 54 -13.35 -8.24 -5.43
N ASP A 55 -12.25 -8.97 -5.23
CA ASP A 55 -12.26 -10.42 -5.02
C ASP A 55 -12.26 -10.81 -3.55
N LEU A 56 -12.27 -9.84 -2.64
CA LEU A 56 -12.09 -10.06 -1.21
C LEU A 56 -13.21 -9.42 -0.39
N THR A 57 -13.48 -9.98 0.78
CA THR A 57 -14.29 -9.28 1.78
C THR A 57 -13.46 -8.17 2.41
N ASP A 58 -14.12 -7.23 3.10
CA ASP A 58 -13.42 -6.14 3.77
C ASP A 58 -12.39 -6.66 4.79
N ALA A 59 -12.75 -7.70 5.53
CA ALA A 59 -11.83 -8.30 6.50
C ALA A 59 -10.62 -8.95 5.83
N GLN A 60 -10.86 -9.66 4.71
CA GLN A 60 -9.79 -10.28 3.93
C GLN A 60 -8.87 -9.23 3.31
N PHE A 61 -9.45 -8.16 2.78
CA PHE A 61 -8.70 -7.07 2.18
C PHE A 61 -7.81 -6.39 3.22
N LYS A 62 -8.36 -6.08 4.39
CA LYS A 62 -7.58 -5.45 5.47
C LYS A 62 -6.42 -6.35 5.92
N LYS A 63 -6.67 -7.66 6.00
CA LYS A 63 -5.64 -8.63 6.35
C LYS A 63 -4.53 -8.67 5.30
N LEU A 64 -4.90 -8.63 4.01
CA LEU A 64 -3.94 -8.61 2.92
C LEU A 64 -3.06 -7.35 2.99
N ILE A 65 -3.66 -6.18 3.13
CA ILE A 65 -2.92 -4.91 3.21
C ILE A 65 -1.99 -4.91 4.42
N ARG A 66 -2.43 -5.42 5.56
CA ARG A 66 -1.59 -5.52 6.76
C ARG A 66 -0.35 -6.38 6.50
N LYS A 67 -0.53 -7.52 5.84
CA LYS A 67 0.56 -8.43 5.49
C LYS A 67 1.55 -7.75 4.54
N GLN A 68 1.05 -7.10 3.51
CA GLN A 68 1.89 -6.42 2.52
C GLN A 68 2.64 -5.23 3.13
N TYR A 69 1.98 -4.46 3.96
CA TYR A 69 2.59 -3.32 4.64
C TYR A 69 3.72 -3.77 5.58
N LYS A 70 3.49 -4.86 6.32
CA LYS A 70 4.53 -5.42 7.19
C LYS A 70 5.73 -5.88 6.39
N TYR A 71 5.50 -6.54 5.26
CA TYR A 71 6.57 -6.98 4.36
C TYR A 71 7.39 -5.80 3.86
N ILE A 72 6.75 -4.74 3.43
CA ILE A 72 7.44 -3.54 2.94
C ILE A 72 8.31 -2.92 4.04
N LYS A 73 7.79 -2.83 5.26
CA LYS A 73 8.56 -2.28 6.39
C LYS A 73 9.77 -3.14 6.73
N ASP A 74 9.61 -4.45 6.70
CA ASP A 74 10.71 -5.38 6.98
C ASP A 74 11.80 -5.25 5.91
N VAL A 75 11.42 -5.21 4.63
CA VAL A 75 12.36 -5.05 3.53
C VAL A 75 13.07 -3.70 3.59
N ALA A 76 12.34 -2.63 3.87
CA ALA A 76 12.91 -1.29 3.98
C ALA A 76 13.93 -1.20 5.12
N SER A 77 13.64 -1.84 6.25
CA SER A 77 14.57 -1.88 7.39
C SER A 77 15.87 -2.62 7.05
N GLU A 78 15.78 -3.68 6.26
CA GLU A 78 16.92 -4.56 5.98
C GLU A 78 17.66 -4.20 4.70
N GLY A 79 16.92 -3.77 3.66
CA GLY A 79 17.44 -3.67 2.32
C GLY A 79 17.71 -2.27 1.78
N PHE A 80 16.99 -1.27 2.27
CA PHE A 80 17.07 0.07 1.70
C PHE A 80 17.79 1.08 2.59
N LEU A 81 18.08 0.71 3.79
CA LEU A 81 18.84 1.54 4.72
C LEU A 81 20.23 0.98 4.93
#